data_ab88826e338d62e9a41941a796e100a0
#
_entry.id   ab88826e338d62e9a41941a796e100a0
#
_cell.length_a   1.000
_cell.length_b   1.000
_cell.length_c   1.000
_cell.angle_alpha   90.00
_cell.angle_beta   90.00
_cell.angle_gamma   90.00
#
_symmetry.space_group_name_H-M   'P 1'
#
loop_
_entity.id
_entity.type
_entity.pdbx_description
1 polymer ?
#
loop_
_entity_poly.entity_id
_entity_poly.type
_entity_poly.pdbx_seq_one_letter_code
_entity_poly.pdbx_strand_id
1 'polypeptide(L)'
;LNPQQTEAFHTLKQLADTGVPKAALLLGVTGSGKTSVIMKMIDTVLQNGKGVIMLVPEIALTPQSIAIFHARYGARVAVIHSGLSAKERFNAYMRIYRGEADVVLGTRSAVFAPVKRLGMIVIDEEQEHTYKSDMNPKYHARDIARRRCADDNALMLLSSATPSLESYRKALEGKYTLVRLTERYGKAVLPDVIIADMRREAGAGNSSPLGALLTAKLIENQKAHGQSVLFINRRGYNNYVSCQSCGQAISCPKCSVSMTYHTVRGSYDEGYLVCHWCGTRKPYPAVCPTCGSKHLTRMGYGTQRIEQELTELMNGTGARILRMDTDTTHTKDAYDRLLGAFRRHEADILLGTQMVTKGHDFPDVTLVGVLLADASLYLDDYRAAERTFALLTQVIGRAGRADRPGLAIIQTNNPDSDVIRLACDQDYESFANRELKLRQLLVFPPFCDIVLITLASPDEKELMLASRQLSEMLRRFRSNEFSDVAAVIFGPFEAPVYRVDGKYRMRMVIKCRLNKRSRLMFASILAEFSKWSARRTTLSIDFNPSSL
;
A
#
# COMPACT_ATOMS: atom_id res chain seq x y z
N LEU A 1 4.86 14.45 25.94
CA LEU A 1 3.54 14.21 25.31
C LEU A 1 2.66 15.44 25.56
N ASN A 2 1.87 15.84 24.56
CA ASN A 2 0.81 16.81 24.71
C ASN A 2 -0.41 16.17 25.42
N PRO A 3 -1.48 16.93 25.79
CA PRO A 3 -2.64 16.37 26.49
C PRO A 3 -3.28 15.19 25.75
N GLN A 4 -3.50 15.29 24.44
CA GLN A 4 -4.12 14.23 23.64
C GLN A 4 -3.23 12.97 23.55
N GLN A 5 -1.92 13.15 23.38
CA GLN A 5 -0.95 12.03 23.42
C GLN A 5 -0.88 11.39 24.80
N THR A 6 -1.04 12.18 25.87
CA THR A 6 -1.06 11.68 27.25
C THR A 6 -2.29 10.83 27.51
N GLU A 7 -3.44 11.26 27.06
CA GLU A 7 -4.70 10.50 27.14
C GLU A 7 -4.59 9.19 26.35
N ALA A 8 -4.07 9.27 25.10
CA ALA A 8 -3.82 8.09 24.28
C ALA A 8 -2.88 7.10 24.96
N PHE A 9 -1.79 7.58 25.57
CA PHE A 9 -0.86 6.75 26.32
C PHE A 9 -1.55 6.09 27.53
N HIS A 10 -2.34 6.80 28.32
CA HIS A 10 -3.04 6.22 29.47
C HIS A 10 -4.03 5.14 29.06
N THR A 11 -4.79 5.38 27.98
CA THR A 11 -5.70 4.38 27.41
C THR A 11 -4.97 3.11 27.00
N LEU A 12 -3.85 3.24 26.26
CA LEU A 12 -3.05 2.10 25.80
C LEU A 12 -2.37 1.38 26.97
N LYS A 13 -1.89 2.12 27.99
CA LYS A 13 -1.30 1.53 29.20
C LYS A 13 -2.33 0.71 29.96
N GLN A 14 -3.50 1.28 30.23
CA GLN A 14 -4.59 0.57 30.89
C GLN A 14 -4.93 -0.73 30.14
N LEU A 15 -4.98 -0.66 28.79
CA LEU A 15 -5.26 -1.82 27.96
C LEU A 15 -4.18 -2.90 28.10
N ALA A 16 -2.90 -2.51 28.17
CA ALA A 16 -1.78 -3.43 28.35
C ALA A 16 -1.80 -4.07 29.75
N ASP A 17 -2.23 -3.33 30.78
CA ASP A 17 -2.23 -3.74 32.19
C ASP A 17 -3.42 -4.66 32.56
N THR A 18 -4.48 -4.72 31.75
CA THR A 18 -5.69 -5.52 32.06
C THR A 18 -5.47 -7.03 32.09
N GLY A 19 -4.33 -7.52 31.62
CA GLY A 19 -4.02 -8.96 31.57
C GLY A 19 -4.80 -9.79 30.54
N VAL A 20 -5.68 -9.17 29.78
CA VAL A 20 -6.45 -9.78 28.69
C VAL A 20 -5.82 -9.39 27.35
N PRO A 21 -5.67 -10.32 26.39
CA PRO A 21 -5.15 -9.99 25.06
C PRO A 21 -6.00 -8.91 24.41
N LYS A 22 -5.39 -7.81 24.09
CA LYS A 22 -6.07 -6.66 23.49
C LYS A 22 -5.39 -6.22 22.21
N ALA A 23 -6.18 -5.64 21.34
CA ALA A 23 -5.70 -5.00 20.13
C ALA A 23 -6.20 -3.54 20.12
N ALA A 24 -5.30 -2.62 19.82
CA ALA A 24 -5.62 -1.21 19.68
C ALA A 24 -5.24 -0.72 18.29
N LEU A 25 -6.02 0.24 17.79
CA LEU A 25 -5.73 1.01 16.59
C LEU A 25 -5.48 2.46 16.99
N LEU A 26 -4.23 2.91 16.87
CA LEU A 26 -3.83 4.29 17.05
C LEU A 26 -3.97 5.01 15.69
N LEU A 27 -5.10 5.65 15.50
CA LEU A 27 -5.40 6.50 14.36
C LEU A 27 -4.91 7.91 14.64
N GLY A 28 -3.94 8.40 13.88
CA GLY A 28 -3.44 9.75 14.10
C GLY A 28 -3.04 10.42 12.81
N VAL A 29 -3.42 11.68 12.62
CA VAL A 29 -3.02 12.46 11.45
C VAL A 29 -1.51 12.48 11.26
N THR A 30 -1.06 12.76 10.04
CA THR A 30 0.38 12.87 9.75
C THR A 30 0.99 13.97 10.63
N GLY A 31 2.07 13.63 11.36
CA GLY A 31 2.71 14.59 12.28
C GLY A 31 2.03 14.73 13.65
N SER A 32 1.06 13.87 14.02
CA SER A 32 0.42 13.90 15.35
C SER A 32 1.31 13.37 16.50
N GLY A 33 2.51 12.89 16.19
CA GLY A 33 3.43 12.35 17.21
C GLY A 33 3.09 10.94 17.68
N LYS A 34 2.47 10.10 16.84
CA LYS A 34 2.22 8.67 17.11
C LYS A 34 3.47 7.96 17.65
N THR A 35 4.62 8.23 17.05
CA THR A 35 5.90 7.65 17.45
C THR A 35 6.25 7.96 18.92
N SER A 36 5.95 9.18 19.40
CA SER A 36 6.20 9.56 20.81
C SER A 36 5.36 8.74 21.78
N VAL A 37 4.08 8.49 21.46
CA VAL A 37 3.19 7.62 22.24
C VAL A 37 3.69 6.19 22.21
N ILE A 38 4.08 5.66 21.04
CA ILE A 38 4.63 4.31 20.87
C ILE A 38 5.90 4.13 21.69
N MET A 39 6.85 5.09 21.62
CA MET A 39 8.09 5.02 22.39
C MET A 39 7.84 5.00 23.91
N LYS A 40 6.86 5.80 24.38
CA LYS A 40 6.48 5.80 25.80
C LYS A 40 5.83 4.48 26.22
N MET A 41 5.06 3.84 25.33
CA MET A 41 4.52 2.50 25.56
C MET A 41 5.62 1.44 25.61
N ILE A 42 6.62 1.52 24.73
CA ILE A 42 7.80 0.63 24.75
C ILE A 42 8.50 0.74 26.11
N ASP A 43 8.80 1.97 26.58
CA ASP A 43 9.42 2.19 27.89
C ASP A 43 8.65 1.49 29.02
N THR A 44 7.32 1.65 29.01
CA THR A 44 6.45 1.06 30.04
C THR A 44 6.47 -0.47 30.02
N VAL A 45 6.45 -1.07 28.84
CA VAL A 45 6.52 -2.54 28.68
C VAL A 45 7.86 -3.08 29.15
N LEU A 46 8.95 -2.38 28.84
CA LEU A 46 10.29 -2.74 29.26
C LEU A 46 10.50 -2.59 30.78
N GLN A 47 9.90 -1.58 31.41
CA GLN A 47 9.90 -1.41 32.87
C GLN A 47 9.21 -2.57 33.58
N ASN A 48 8.20 -3.18 32.96
CA ASN A 48 7.50 -4.36 33.46
C ASN A 48 8.27 -5.69 33.16
N GLY A 49 9.51 -5.59 32.68
CA GLY A 49 10.37 -6.75 32.37
C GLY A 49 9.87 -7.60 31.22
N LYS A 50 9.09 -7.01 30.31
CA LYS A 50 8.60 -7.64 29.07
C LYS A 50 9.29 -7.06 27.87
N GLY A 51 9.33 -7.82 26.76
CA GLY A 51 9.95 -7.36 25.50
C GLY A 51 8.91 -6.87 24.48
N VAL A 52 9.41 -6.20 23.44
CA VAL A 52 8.60 -5.57 22.41
C VAL A 52 9.12 -5.94 21.03
N ILE A 53 8.19 -6.16 20.10
CA ILE A 53 8.49 -6.26 18.68
C ILE A 53 7.85 -5.04 18.00
N MET A 54 8.66 -4.23 17.33
CA MET A 54 8.19 -3.13 16.49
C MET A 54 8.42 -3.45 15.02
N LEU A 55 7.34 -3.58 14.28
CA LEU A 55 7.35 -3.77 12.84
C LEU A 55 7.21 -2.42 12.15
N VAL A 56 8.10 -2.17 11.22
CA VAL A 56 8.08 -1.00 10.34
C VAL A 56 8.16 -1.43 8.88
N PRO A 57 7.63 -0.64 7.92
CA PRO A 57 7.83 -0.92 6.50
C PRO A 57 9.32 -0.94 6.14
N GLU A 58 9.71 -1.74 5.13
CA GLU A 58 11.14 -1.85 4.73
C GLU A 58 11.78 -0.49 4.43
N ILE A 59 11.04 0.40 3.79
CA ILE A 59 11.49 1.75 3.43
C ILE A 59 11.66 2.66 4.66
N ALA A 60 10.92 2.41 5.73
CA ALA A 60 11.01 3.18 6.98
C ALA A 60 12.14 2.68 7.91
N LEU A 61 12.69 1.50 7.65
CA LEU A 61 13.81 0.93 8.40
C LEU A 61 15.14 1.51 7.88
N THR A 62 15.34 2.79 8.10
CA THR A 62 16.54 3.52 7.70
C THR A 62 17.63 3.46 8.77
N PRO A 63 18.91 3.70 8.43
CA PRO A 63 19.98 3.82 9.42
C PRO A 63 19.67 4.85 10.52
N GLN A 64 18.99 5.94 10.15
CA GLN A 64 18.58 6.98 11.10
C GLN A 64 17.50 6.47 12.08
N SER A 65 16.49 5.75 11.61
CA SER A 65 15.46 5.18 12.49
C SER A 65 16.09 4.14 13.44
N ILE A 66 17.00 3.31 12.95
CA ILE A 66 17.73 2.34 13.76
C ILE A 66 18.60 3.06 14.81
N ALA A 67 19.29 4.14 14.44
CA ALA A 67 20.12 4.92 15.36
C ALA A 67 19.31 5.54 16.51
N ILE A 68 18.09 6.01 16.25
CA ILE A 68 17.18 6.54 17.28
C ILE A 68 16.86 5.46 18.33
N PHE A 69 16.57 4.22 17.89
CA PHE A 69 16.32 3.11 18.81
C PHE A 69 17.57 2.71 19.59
N HIS A 70 18.73 2.64 18.94
CA HIS A 70 19.99 2.35 19.64
C HIS A 70 20.39 3.44 20.64
N ALA A 71 20.18 4.72 20.30
CA ALA A 71 20.44 5.83 21.23
C ALA A 71 19.57 5.74 22.49
N ARG A 72 18.32 5.23 22.38
CA ARG A 72 17.40 5.14 23.51
C ARG A 72 17.55 3.85 24.31
N TYR A 73 17.72 2.71 23.65
CA TYR A 73 17.65 1.39 24.27
C TYR A 73 19.00 0.63 24.27
N GLY A 74 20.03 1.20 23.65
CA GLY A 74 21.39 0.65 23.63
C GLY A 74 21.48 -0.78 23.10
N ALA A 75 22.18 -1.62 23.86
CA ALA A 75 22.41 -3.03 23.51
C ALA A 75 21.13 -3.88 23.55
N ARG A 76 20.03 -3.40 24.14
CA ARG A 76 18.74 -4.11 24.18
C ARG A 76 18.05 -4.22 22.81
N VAL A 77 18.53 -3.46 21.81
CA VAL A 77 17.95 -3.47 20.45
C VAL A 77 18.53 -4.60 19.61
N ALA A 78 17.68 -5.35 18.96
CA ALA A 78 18.03 -6.25 17.86
C ALA A 78 17.25 -5.87 16.62
N VAL A 79 17.95 -5.81 15.47
CA VAL A 79 17.33 -5.45 14.18
C VAL A 79 17.21 -6.68 13.31
N ILE A 80 16.01 -6.89 12.69
CA ILE A 80 15.73 -8.03 11.79
C ILE A 80 15.09 -7.52 10.49
N HIS A 81 15.79 -7.69 9.37
CA HIS A 81 15.27 -7.37 8.03
C HIS A 81 15.90 -8.24 6.94
N SER A 82 15.34 -8.19 5.73
CA SER A 82 15.76 -8.99 4.57
C SER A 82 17.18 -8.70 4.09
N GLY A 83 17.68 -7.49 4.29
CA GLY A 83 19.03 -7.08 3.86
C GLY A 83 20.17 -7.53 4.78
N LEU A 84 19.87 -8.23 5.90
CA LEU A 84 20.91 -8.83 6.75
C LEU A 84 21.45 -10.11 6.11
N SER A 85 22.75 -10.33 6.21
CA SER A 85 23.37 -11.62 5.92
C SER A 85 22.80 -12.74 6.82
N ALA A 86 22.95 -13.99 6.41
CA ALA A 86 22.49 -15.13 7.21
C ALA A 86 23.14 -15.14 8.60
N LYS A 87 24.44 -14.78 8.71
CA LYS A 87 25.19 -14.73 9.98
C LYS A 87 24.65 -13.61 10.88
N GLU A 88 24.45 -12.41 10.36
CA GLU A 88 23.92 -11.28 11.14
C GLU A 88 22.50 -11.58 11.64
N ARG A 89 21.65 -12.15 10.78
CA ARG A 89 20.29 -12.57 11.15
C ARG A 89 20.30 -13.64 12.25
N PHE A 90 21.17 -14.63 12.13
CA PHE A 90 21.33 -15.66 13.15
C PHE A 90 21.80 -15.06 14.47
N ASN A 91 22.80 -14.17 14.45
CA ASN A 91 23.30 -13.49 15.65
C ASN A 91 22.20 -12.65 16.33
N ALA A 92 21.45 -11.86 15.57
CA ALA A 92 20.31 -11.10 16.08
C ALA A 92 19.27 -12.02 16.73
N TYR A 93 18.91 -13.12 16.05
CA TYR A 93 17.99 -14.12 16.57
C TYR A 93 18.47 -14.74 17.89
N MET A 94 19.75 -15.12 17.99
CA MET A 94 20.33 -15.71 19.20
C MET A 94 20.40 -14.74 20.36
N ARG A 95 20.70 -13.45 20.10
CA ARG A 95 20.65 -12.41 21.14
C ARG A 95 19.25 -12.26 21.74
N ILE A 96 18.22 -12.26 20.90
CA ILE A 96 16.82 -12.21 21.35
C ILE A 96 16.46 -13.48 22.11
N TYR A 97 16.82 -14.64 21.58
CA TYR A 97 16.55 -15.96 22.21
C TYR A 97 17.20 -16.09 23.59
N ARG A 98 18.41 -15.56 23.77
CA ARG A 98 19.10 -15.55 25.06
C ARG A 98 18.54 -14.52 26.04
N GLY A 99 17.77 -13.53 25.54
CA GLY A 99 17.25 -12.41 26.34
C GLY A 99 18.24 -11.27 26.49
N GLU A 100 19.29 -11.22 25.68
CA GLU A 100 20.26 -10.13 25.61
C GLU A 100 19.68 -8.89 24.89
N ALA A 101 18.65 -9.09 24.07
CA ALA A 101 17.87 -8.05 23.40
C ALA A 101 16.37 -8.35 23.55
N ASP A 102 15.64 -7.37 23.99
CA ASP A 102 14.18 -7.42 24.24
C ASP A 102 13.39 -6.33 23.51
N VAL A 103 14.07 -5.45 22.78
CA VAL A 103 13.47 -4.53 21.80
C VAL A 103 13.86 -5.01 20.41
N VAL A 104 12.90 -5.58 19.70
CA VAL A 104 13.11 -6.03 18.33
C VAL A 104 12.53 -5.00 17.37
N LEU A 105 13.38 -4.41 16.53
CA LEU A 105 12.97 -3.53 15.43
C LEU A 105 13.15 -4.28 14.12
N GLY A 106 12.14 -4.30 13.26
CA GLY A 106 12.33 -4.98 12.00
C GLY A 106 11.16 -4.86 11.03
N THR A 107 11.32 -5.53 9.90
CA THR A 107 10.29 -5.62 8.86
C THR A 107 9.34 -6.80 9.13
N ARG A 108 8.50 -7.13 8.19
CA ARG A 108 7.48 -8.18 8.28
C ARG A 108 7.96 -9.47 9.00
N SER A 109 9.16 -9.96 8.68
CA SER A 109 9.68 -11.21 9.24
C SER A 109 10.05 -11.14 10.72
N ALA A 110 10.28 -9.95 11.25
CA ALA A 110 10.56 -9.76 12.67
C ALA A 110 9.39 -10.15 13.58
N VAL A 111 8.19 -10.32 13.04
CA VAL A 111 7.03 -10.85 13.77
C VAL A 111 7.29 -12.24 14.38
N PHE A 112 8.26 -12.99 13.87
CA PHE A 112 8.65 -14.33 14.39
C PHE A 112 9.81 -14.28 15.39
N ALA A 113 10.32 -13.12 15.76
CA ALA A 113 11.42 -12.99 16.70
C ALA A 113 11.12 -13.71 18.04
N PRO A 114 12.06 -14.49 18.61
CA PRO A 114 11.82 -15.33 19.78
C PRO A 114 11.93 -14.55 21.10
N VAL A 115 11.13 -13.51 21.26
CA VAL A 115 11.07 -12.72 22.49
C VAL A 115 10.46 -13.57 23.60
N LYS A 116 11.20 -13.78 24.70
CA LYS A 116 10.84 -14.72 25.79
C LYS A 116 9.57 -14.30 26.57
N ARG A 117 9.41 -13.01 26.82
CA ARG A 117 8.32 -12.45 27.62
C ARG A 117 7.72 -11.30 26.82
N LEU A 118 6.97 -11.66 25.79
CA LEU A 118 6.37 -10.65 24.91
C LEU A 118 5.32 -9.83 25.66
N GLY A 119 5.46 -8.51 25.62
CA GLY A 119 4.49 -7.57 26.20
C GLY A 119 3.72 -6.76 25.18
N MET A 120 4.33 -6.52 24.00
CA MET A 120 3.69 -5.74 22.96
C MET A 120 4.24 -6.06 21.57
N ILE A 121 3.37 -6.09 20.57
CA ILE A 121 3.77 -6.00 19.15
C ILE A 121 3.16 -4.73 18.57
N VAL A 122 4.02 -3.86 18.05
CA VAL A 122 3.62 -2.65 17.32
C VAL A 122 3.73 -2.93 15.82
N ILE A 123 2.73 -2.52 15.04
CA ILE A 123 2.79 -2.50 13.58
C ILE A 123 2.55 -1.06 13.15
N ASP A 124 3.62 -0.37 12.79
CA ASP A 124 3.55 1.01 12.31
C ASP A 124 3.24 1.04 10.81
N GLU A 125 2.52 2.07 10.36
CA GLU A 125 1.97 2.14 8.99
C GLU A 125 1.26 0.83 8.59
N GLU A 126 0.32 0.36 9.42
CA GLU A 126 -0.26 -0.98 9.36
C GLU A 126 -0.98 -1.29 8.03
N GLN A 127 -1.37 -0.25 7.28
CA GLN A 127 -1.98 -0.35 5.95
C GLN A 127 -1.00 -0.79 4.86
N GLU A 128 0.30 -0.84 5.16
CA GLU A 128 1.31 -1.18 4.16
C GLU A 128 1.17 -2.62 3.66
N HIS A 129 1.06 -2.76 2.35
CA HIS A 129 0.88 -4.06 1.71
C HIS A 129 2.08 -5.00 1.90
N THR A 130 3.28 -4.46 2.22
CA THR A 130 4.50 -5.24 2.46
C THR A 130 4.42 -6.14 3.69
N TYR A 131 3.46 -5.93 4.59
CA TYR A 131 3.18 -6.83 5.70
C TYR A 131 2.53 -8.16 5.30
N LYS A 132 2.03 -8.27 4.07
CA LYS A 132 1.62 -9.53 3.45
C LYS A 132 2.81 -10.16 2.72
N SER A 133 3.05 -11.47 2.95
CA SER A 133 4.08 -12.21 2.24
C SER A 133 3.57 -12.70 0.89
N ASP A 134 4.30 -12.39 -0.18
CA ASP A 134 4.05 -12.92 -1.52
C ASP A 134 4.74 -14.29 -1.74
N MET A 135 5.75 -14.59 -0.91
CA MET A 135 6.46 -15.87 -0.91
C MET A 135 5.84 -16.84 0.08
N ASN A 136 5.98 -18.14 -0.17
CA ASN A 136 5.55 -19.16 0.78
C ASN A 136 6.45 -19.20 2.03
N PRO A 137 5.86 -19.31 3.23
CA PRO A 137 4.42 -19.29 3.51
C PRO A 137 3.82 -17.88 3.34
N LYS A 138 2.65 -17.83 2.67
CA LYS A 138 1.94 -16.58 2.41
C LYS A 138 1.13 -16.14 3.64
N TYR A 139 1.78 -15.43 4.54
CA TYR A 139 1.16 -14.91 5.78
C TYR A 139 1.03 -13.39 5.75
N HIS A 140 0.17 -12.87 6.60
CA HIS A 140 0.12 -11.44 6.92
C HIS A 140 0.65 -11.23 8.34
N ALA A 141 1.60 -10.28 8.52
CA ALA A 141 2.23 -10.04 9.83
C ALA A 141 1.21 -9.70 10.93
N ARG A 142 0.14 -8.95 10.60
CA ARG A 142 -0.94 -8.62 11.54
C ARG A 142 -1.64 -9.86 12.09
N ASP A 143 -1.86 -10.89 11.27
CA ASP A 143 -2.53 -12.12 11.72
C ASP A 143 -1.63 -12.93 12.66
N ILE A 144 -0.32 -12.99 12.35
CA ILE A 144 0.68 -13.62 13.22
C ILE A 144 0.81 -12.84 14.53
N ALA A 145 0.92 -11.49 14.44
CA ALA A 145 0.99 -10.63 15.63
C ALA A 145 -0.22 -10.82 16.54
N ARG A 146 -1.43 -10.84 15.97
CA ARG A 146 -2.67 -11.09 16.72
C ARG A 146 -2.64 -12.44 17.44
N ARG A 147 -2.18 -13.49 16.78
CA ARG A 147 -2.07 -14.83 17.39
C ARG A 147 -1.05 -14.84 18.52
N ARG A 148 0.14 -14.32 18.28
CA ARG A 148 1.19 -14.24 19.29
C ARG A 148 0.79 -13.40 20.49
N CYS A 149 0.19 -12.22 20.26
CA CYS A 149 -0.30 -11.40 21.37
C CYS A 149 -1.39 -12.09 22.19
N ALA A 150 -2.24 -12.91 21.56
CA ALA A 150 -3.23 -13.70 22.27
C ALA A 150 -2.59 -14.81 23.11
N ASP A 151 -1.59 -15.52 22.56
CA ASP A 151 -0.90 -16.62 23.25
C ASP A 151 -0.02 -16.11 24.42
N ASP A 152 0.62 -14.94 24.27
CA ASP A 152 1.54 -14.35 25.25
C ASP A 152 0.83 -13.34 26.20
N ASN A 153 -0.47 -13.12 26.08
CA ASN A 153 -1.23 -12.09 26.79
C ASN A 153 -0.60 -10.70 26.64
N ALA A 154 -0.25 -10.33 25.40
CA ALA A 154 0.44 -9.10 25.01
C ALA A 154 -0.50 -8.13 24.27
N LEU A 155 -0.15 -6.86 24.23
CA LEU A 155 -0.87 -5.84 23.48
C LEU A 155 -0.45 -5.85 22.00
N MET A 156 -1.42 -5.92 21.08
CA MET A 156 -1.20 -5.63 19.67
C MET A 156 -1.57 -4.16 19.40
N LEU A 157 -0.60 -3.34 19.04
CA LEU A 157 -0.80 -1.93 18.71
C LEU A 157 -0.58 -1.71 17.20
N LEU A 158 -1.65 -1.36 16.51
CA LEU A 158 -1.63 -0.93 15.11
C LEU A 158 -1.56 0.59 15.06
N SER A 159 -0.69 1.15 14.23
CA SER A 159 -0.51 2.61 14.11
C SER A 159 -0.59 3.02 12.65
N SER A 160 -1.40 4.02 12.36
CA SER A 160 -1.54 4.59 11.01
C SER A 160 -2.24 5.96 11.03
N ALA A 161 -1.96 6.76 10.00
CA ALA A 161 -2.78 7.93 9.65
C ALA A 161 -3.97 7.54 8.75
N THR A 162 -3.81 6.45 8.00
CA THR A 162 -4.77 5.94 7.01
C THR A 162 -4.90 4.43 7.17
N PRO A 163 -5.48 3.94 8.28
CA PRO A 163 -5.58 2.52 8.58
C PRO A 163 -6.22 1.72 7.44
N SER A 164 -5.91 0.43 7.36
CA SER A 164 -6.64 -0.47 6.47
C SER A 164 -8.11 -0.54 6.90
N LEU A 165 -9.02 -0.62 5.92
CA LEU A 165 -10.46 -0.70 6.21
C LEU A 165 -10.82 -1.95 7.00
N GLU A 166 -10.02 -3.01 6.90
CA GLU A 166 -10.14 -4.22 7.72
C GLU A 166 -9.87 -3.93 9.20
N SER A 167 -8.84 -3.14 9.51
CA SER A 167 -8.51 -2.76 10.89
C SER A 167 -9.46 -1.72 11.44
N TYR A 168 -9.81 -0.73 10.63
CA TYR A 168 -10.74 0.33 11.02
C TYR A 168 -12.14 -0.22 11.33
N ARG A 169 -12.66 -1.11 10.48
CA ARG A 169 -13.94 -1.78 10.76
C ARG A 169 -13.91 -2.57 12.06
N LYS A 170 -12.82 -3.31 12.34
CA LYS A 170 -12.68 -4.04 13.61
C LYS A 170 -12.69 -3.08 14.81
N ALA A 171 -12.14 -1.89 14.65
CA ALA A 171 -12.18 -0.86 15.67
C ALA A 171 -13.61 -0.31 15.86
N LEU A 172 -14.36 -0.05 14.78
CA LEU A 172 -15.77 0.35 14.84
C LEU A 172 -16.66 -0.72 15.47
N GLU A 173 -16.34 -2.01 15.26
CA GLU A 173 -17.04 -3.15 15.87
C GLU A 173 -16.60 -3.41 17.33
N GLY A 174 -15.74 -2.59 17.91
CA GLY A 174 -15.24 -2.75 19.28
C GLY A 174 -14.26 -3.92 19.47
N LYS A 175 -13.84 -4.58 18.39
CA LYS A 175 -12.84 -5.66 18.44
C LYS A 175 -11.41 -5.14 18.66
N TYR A 176 -11.16 -3.90 18.27
CA TYR A 176 -9.95 -3.13 18.56
C TYR A 176 -10.35 -1.87 19.30
N THR A 177 -9.56 -1.47 20.30
CA THR A 177 -9.74 -0.17 20.95
C THR A 177 -9.25 0.92 20.01
N LEU A 178 -10.13 1.83 19.62
CA LEU A 178 -9.78 2.96 18.76
C LEU A 178 -9.27 4.12 19.61
N VAL A 179 -8.01 4.50 19.39
CA VAL A 179 -7.36 5.66 20.02
C VAL A 179 -7.05 6.67 18.93
N ARG A 180 -7.47 7.93 19.13
CA ARG A 180 -7.35 8.98 18.12
C ARG A 180 -6.33 10.04 18.54
N LEU A 181 -5.55 10.53 17.56
CA LEU A 181 -4.71 11.72 17.65
C LEU A 181 -5.09 12.64 16.48
N THR A 182 -5.97 13.57 16.73
CA THR A 182 -6.55 14.43 15.69
C THR A 182 -5.74 15.70 15.43
N GLU A 183 -4.84 16.07 16.35
CA GLU A 183 -4.03 17.27 16.27
C GLU A 183 -2.60 16.96 15.87
N ARG A 184 -1.98 17.84 15.08
CA ARG A 184 -0.54 17.78 14.81
C ARG A 184 0.26 18.17 16.04
N TYR A 185 1.45 17.61 16.18
CA TYR A 185 2.36 17.96 17.25
C TYR A 185 3.03 19.31 16.97
N GLY A 186 3.03 20.20 17.96
CA GLY A 186 3.63 21.53 17.88
C GLY A 186 2.76 22.54 17.12
N LYS A 187 3.40 23.47 16.40
CA LYS A 187 2.76 24.55 15.61
C LYS A 187 2.58 24.17 14.12
N ALA A 188 2.86 22.93 13.73
CA ALA A 188 2.80 22.52 12.33
C ALA A 188 1.36 22.58 11.81
N VAL A 189 1.14 23.42 10.79
CA VAL A 189 -0.15 23.58 10.10
C VAL A 189 -0.22 22.58 8.93
N LEU A 190 -1.42 22.18 8.55
CA LEU A 190 -1.62 21.44 7.30
C LEU A 190 -1.20 22.31 6.11
N PRO A 191 -0.57 21.75 5.08
CA PRO A 191 -0.27 22.51 3.88
C PRO A 191 -1.57 22.94 3.18
N ASP A 192 -1.53 24.07 2.50
CA ASP A 192 -2.56 24.43 1.55
C ASP A 192 -2.55 23.44 0.40
N VAL A 193 -3.73 23.00 -0.03
CA VAL A 193 -3.86 22.02 -1.12
C VAL A 193 -4.67 22.60 -2.26
N ILE A 194 -4.10 22.55 -3.47
CA ILE A 194 -4.78 22.99 -4.69
C ILE A 194 -4.93 21.79 -5.62
N ILE A 195 -6.17 21.52 -6.05
CA ILE A 195 -6.47 20.52 -7.08
C ILE A 195 -6.40 21.19 -8.44
N ALA A 196 -5.45 20.79 -9.29
CA ALA A 196 -5.29 21.28 -10.64
C ALA A 196 -5.98 20.34 -11.64
N ASP A 197 -6.98 20.89 -12.36
CA ASP A 197 -7.75 20.15 -13.37
C ASP A 197 -6.99 20.09 -14.70
N MET A 198 -6.37 18.96 -14.98
CA MET A 198 -5.57 18.73 -16.18
C MET A 198 -6.41 18.65 -17.47
N ARG A 199 -7.74 18.48 -17.38
CA ARG A 199 -8.63 18.52 -18.55
C ARG A 199 -8.69 19.94 -19.14
N ARG A 200 -8.62 20.97 -18.28
CA ARG A 200 -8.58 22.39 -18.72
C ARG A 200 -7.26 22.71 -19.38
N GLU A 201 -6.16 22.18 -18.88
CA GLU A 201 -4.82 22.31 -19.48
C GLU A 201 -4.80 21.69 -20.89
N ALA A 202 -5.32 20.46 -21.02
CA ALA A 202 -5.41 19.78 -22.31
C ALA A 202 -6.33 20.54 -23.30
N GLY A 203 -7.44 21.09 -22.83
CA GLY A 203 -8.35 21.92 -23.62
C GLY A 203 -7.72 23.24 -24.11
N ALA A 204 -6.73 23.76 -23.36
CA ALA A 204 -5.93 24.92 -23.74
C ALA A 204 -4.70 24.58 -24.62
N GLY A 205 -4.56 23.31 -25.04
CA GLY A 205 -3.45 22.84 -25.89
C GLY A 205 -2.19 22.40 -25.13
N ASN A 206 -2.20 22.42 -23.80
CA ASN A 206 -1.09 21.92 -23.00
C ASN A 206 -1.15 20.39 -22.88
N SER A 207 -0.29 19.69 -23.58
CA SER A 207 -0.16 18.22 -23.51
C SER A 207 0.94 17.74 -22.55
N SER A 208 1.61 18.68 -21.86
CA SER A 208 2.65 18.35 -20.87
C SER A 208 2.04 17.70 -19.63
N PRO A 209 2.72 16.72 -19.01
CA PRO A 209 2.35 16.21 -17.70
C PRO A 209 2.52 17.24 -16.57
N LEU A 210 3.21 18.36 -16.86
CA LEU A 210 3.40 19.48 -15.94
C LEU A 210 2.41 20.60 -16.31
N GLY A 211 1.37 20.78 -15.49
CA GLY A 211 0.38 21.84 -15.66
C GLY A 211 0.96 23.23 -15.40
N ALA A 212 0.36 24.25 -15.97
CA ALA A 212 0.82 25.64 -15.89
C ALA A 212 0.93 26.14 -14.43
N LEU A 213 -0.04 25.77 -13.57
CA LEU A 213 -0.01 26.15 -12.16
C LEU A 213 1.19 25.54 -11.43
N LEU A 214 1.42 24.24 -11.59
CA LEU A 214 2.56 23.56 -10.94
C LEU A 214 3.88 24.14 -11.43
N THR A 215 4.00 24.38 -12.73
CA THR A 215 5.16 25.00 -13.36
C THR A 215 5.46 26.38 -12.77
N ALA A 216 4.47 27.24 -12.68
CA ALA A 216 4.62 28.59 -12.12
C ALA A 216 5.09 28.52 -10.65
N LYS A 217 4.49 27.61 -9.86
CA LYS A 217 4.85 27.44 -8.44
C LYS A 217 6.22 26.79 -8.23
N LEU A 218 6.68 25.93 -9.14
CA LEU A 218 8.06 25.41 -9.10
C LEU A 218 9.09 26.53 -9.32
N ILE A 219 8.85 27.41 -10.29
CA ILE A 219 9.73 28.55 -10.57
C ILE A 219 9.73 29.55 -9.39
N GLU A 220 8.55 29.83 -8.82
CA GLU A 220 8.42 30.70 -7.64
C GLU A 220 9.15 30.11 -6.43
N ASN A 221 8.97 28.82 -6.16
CA ASN A 221 9.62 28.13 -5.04
C ASN A 221 11.15 28.08 -5.18
N GLN A 222 11.64 27.86 -6.42
CA GLN A 222 13.08 27.91 -6.71
C GLN A 222 13.68 29.31 -6.44
N LYS A 223 12.98 30.36 -6.85
CA LYS A 223 13.40 31.76 -6.56
C LYS A 223 13.42 32.05 -5.06
N ALA A 224 12.54 31.44 -4.30
CA ALA A 224 12.48 31.54 -2.84
C ALA A 224 13.46 30.59 -2.12
N HIS A 225 14.31 29.86 -2.84
CA HIS A 225 15.24 28.87 -2.31
C HIS A 225 14.56 27.76 -1.49
N GLY A 226 13.29 27.45 -1.79
CA GLY A 226 12.56 26.32 -1.20
C GLY A 226 12.81 25.03 -1.95
N GLN A 227 12.80 23.90 -1.25
CA GLN A 227 12.87 22.60 -1.90
C GLN A 227 11.49 22.12 -2.36
N SER A 228 11.47 21.39 -3.47
CA SER A 228 10.25 20.82 -4.05
C SER A 228 10.33 19.31 -4.16
N VAL A 229 9.21 18.61 -3.90
CA VAL A 229 9.06 17.19 -4.16
C VAL A 229 8.00 16.96 -5.22
N LEU A 230 8.35 16.32 -6.31
CA LEU A 230 7.44 15.90 -7.35
C LEU A 230 7.20 14.40 -7.26
N PHE A 231 5.98 14.03 -6.99
CA PHE A 231 5.55 12.66 -6.88
C PHE A 231 4.85 12.18 -8.14
N ILE A 232 5.35 11.08 -8.70
CA ILE A 232 4.72 10.39 -9.83
C ILE A 232 4.08 9.10 -9.31
N ASN A 233 2.79 8.98 -9.51
CA ASN A 233 2.06 7.77 -9.17
C ASN A 233 2.25 6.69 -10.24
N ARG A 234 3.41 5.99 -10.25
CA ARG A 234 3.81 5.04 -11.31
C ARG A 234 3.46 3.57 -11.02
N ARG A 235 2.71 3.21 -9.98
CA ARG A 235 2.41 1.79 -9.77
C ARG A 235 1.33 1.30 -10.74
N GLY A 236 1.77 0.43 -11.66
CA GLY A 236 0.98 -0.38 -12.56
C GLY A 236 1.20 0.00 -14.01
N TYR A 237 1.92 -0.83 -14.74
CA TYR A 237 1.86 -0.94 -16.21
C TYR A 237 0.48 -1.42 -16.67
N ASN A 238 -0.57 -1.15 -15.92
CA ASN A 238 -1.91 -1.44 -16.38
C ASN A 238 -2.33 -0.32 -17.32
N ASN A 239 -2.32 -0.63 -18.61
CA ASN A 239 -2.87 0.21 -19.66
C ASN A 239 -4.38 0.36 -19.43
N TYR A 240 -4.79 1.25 -18.52
CA TYR A 240 -6.20 1.59 -18.45
C TYR A 240 -6.52 2.68 -19.48
N VAL A 241 -7.76 2.71 -19.88
CA VAL A 241 -8.27 3.71 -20.83
C VAL A 241 -9.10 4.72 -20.07
N SER A 242 -8.75 6.00 -20.19
CA SER A 242 -9.53 7.10 -19.62
C SER A 242 -9.96 8.09 -20.70
N CYS A 243 -11.05 8.77 -20.42
CA CYS A 243 -11.55 9.84 -21.27
C CYS A 243 -10.91 11.18 -20.91
N GLN A 244 -10.28 11.84 -21.85
CA GLN A 244 -9.69 13.17 -21.64
C GLN A 244 -10.74 14.24 -21.36
N SER A 245 -11.97 14.08 -21.85
CA SER A 245 -13.03 15.08 -21.69
C SER A 245 -13.72 15.04 -20.33
N CYS A 246 -14.01 13.84 -19.78
CA CYS A 246 -14.69 13.69 -18.49
C CYS A 246 -13.80 13.10 -17.38
N GLY A 247 -12.56 12.70 -17.68
CA GLY A 247 -11.62 12.11 -16.72
C GLY A 247 -11.94 10.68 -16.27
N GLN A 248 -13.08 10.11 -16.69
CA GLN A 248 -13.51 8.79 -16.25
C GLN A 248 -12.77 7.67 -16.97
N ALA A 249 -12.34 6.64 -16.21
CA ALA A 249 -11.82 5.40 -16.78
C ALA A 249 -12.95 4.46 -17.19
N ILE A 250 -12.69 3.60 -18.17
CA ILE A 250 -13.62 2.58 -18.59
C ILE A 250 -13.71 1.50 -17.52
N SER A 251 -14.87 1.41 -16.87
CA SER A 251 -15.10 0.49 -15.74
C SER A 251 -15.88 -0.76 -16.13
N CYS A 252 -15.67 -1.83 -15.38
CA CYS A 252 -16.42 -3.06 -15.52
C CYS A 252 -17.85 -2.87 -14.99
N PRO A 253 -18.91 -3.20 -15.77
CA PRO A 253 -20.29 -3.02 -15.33
C PRO A 253 -20.70 -3.95 -14.19
N LYS A 254 -19.94 -5.05 -13.96
CA LYS A 254 -20.25 -6.03 -12.91
C LYS A 254 -19.45 -5.79 -11.62
N CYS A 255 -18.25 -5.17 -11.72
CA CYS A 255 -17.31 -5.06 -10.60
C CYS A 255 -17.02 -3.62 -10.21
N SER A 256 -17.41 -2.63 -11.00
CA SER A 256 -17.11 -1.20 -10.80
C SER A 256 -15.62 -0.84 -10.69
N VAL A 257 -14.72 -1.76 -11.08
CA VAL A 257 -13.27 -1.52 -11.18
C VAL A 257 -12.94 -1.16 -12.63
N SER A 258 -11.85 -0.41 -12.82
CA SER A 258 -11.35 -0.10 -14.16
C SER A 258 -10.95 -1.36 -14.91
N MET A 259 -11.17 -1.36 -16.22
CA MET A 259 -10.78 -2.47 -17.08
C MET A 259 -9.37 -2.23 -17.65
N THR A 260 -8.57 -3.28 -17.72
CA THR A 260 -7.23 -3.25 -18.29
C THR A 260 -7.27 -3.44 -19.79
N TYR A 261 -6.55 -2.61 -20.53
CA TYR A 261 -6.40 -2.73 -21.97
C TYR A 261 -5.35 -3.78 -22.34
N HIS A 262 -5.71 -4.68 -23.24
CA HIS A 262 -4.82 -5.69 -23.83
C HIS A 262 -4.75 -5.51 -25.34
N THR A 263 -3.54 -5.55 -25.89
CA THR A 263 -3.32 -5.57 -27.34
C THR A 263 -3.58 -6.97 -27.91
N VAL A 264 -4.08 -7.03 -29.12
CA VAL A 264 -4.14 -8.29 -29.87
C VAL A 264 -2.73 -8.59 -30.40
N ARG A 265 -2.32 -9.87 -30.34
CA ARG A 265 -1.00 -10.30 -30.86
C ARG A 265 -0.85 -9.88 -32.33
N GLY A 266 0.16 -9.04 -32.61
CA GLY A 266 0.51 -8.60 -33.97
C GLY A 266 -0.10 -7.26 -34.41
N SER A 267 -0.94 -6.63 -33.60
CA SER A 267 -1.48 -5.29 -33.89
C SER A 267 -1.24 -4.35 -32.70
N TYR A 268 -0.67 -3.18 -32.96
CA TYR A 268 -0.50 -2.13 -31.93
C TYR A 268 -1.80 -1.30 -31.74
N ASP A 269 -2.71 -1.30 -32.70
CA ASP A 269 -3.90 -0.44 -32.73
C ASP A 269 -5.19 -1.16 -32.36
N GLU A 270 -5.23 -2.49 -32.44
CA GLU A 270 -6.39 -3.26 -32.04
C GLU A 270 -6.20 -3.89 -30.69
N GLY A 271 -7.20 -3.72 -29.81
CA GLY A 271 -7.18 -4.27 -28.46
C GLY A 271 -8.54 -4.38 -27.84
N TYR A 272 -8.58 -4.98 -26.68
CA TYR A 272 -9.78 -5.20 -25.90
C TYR A 272 -9.54 -4.90 -24.42
N LEU A 273 -10.62 -4.66 -23.71
CA LEU A 273 -10.62 -4.40 -22.29
C LEU A 273 -10.97 -5.68 -21.51
N VAL A 274 -10.24 -5.95 -20.43
CA VAL A 274 -10.48 -7.11 -19.54
C VAL A 274 -10.67 -6.64 -18.12
N CYS A 275 -11.72 -7.10 -17.48
CA CYS A 275 -11.85 -7.04 -16.03
C CYS A 275 -11.19 -8.27 -15.42
N HIS A 276 -10.08 -8.09 -14.74
CA HIS A 276 -9.35 -9.20 -14.10
C HIS A 276 -10.02 -9.74 -12.83
N TRP A 277 -11.18 -9.19 -12.42
CA TRP A 277 -12.01 -9.69 -11.33
C TRP A 277 -12.99 -10.75 -11.75
N CYS A 278 -13.74 -10.50 -12.81
CA CYS A 278 -14.81 -11.38 -13.27
C CYS A 278 -14.56 -11.96 -14.66
N GLY A 279 -13.44 -11.62 -15.30
CA GLY A 279 -13.11 -12.08 -16.65
C GLY A 279 -13.92 -11.42 -17.76
N THR A 280 -14.76 -10.43 -17.46
CA THR A 280 -15.56 -9.73 -18.50
C THR A 280 -14.61 -9.10 -19.52
N ARG A 281 -14.83 -9.41 -20.80
CA ARG A 281 -14.12 -8.80 -21.94
C ARG A 281 -15.04 -7.86 -22.69
N LYS A 282 -14.48 -6.73 -23.15
CA LYS A 282 -15.17 -5.76 -24.02
C LYS A 282 -14.23 -5.31 -25.13
N PRO A 283 -14.74 -4.99 -26.32
CA PRO A 283 -13.93 -4.33 -27.34
C PRO A 283 -13.51 -2.94 -26.85
N TYR A 284 -12.42 -2.41 -27.42
CA TYR A 284 -12.05 -1.01 -27.18
C TYR A 284 -13.18 -0.10 -27.69
N PRO A 285 -13.74 0.76 -26.86
CA PRO A 285 -14.89 1.57 -27.27
C PRO A 285 -14.45 2.71 -28.21
N ALA A 286 -15.24 2.97 -29.23
CA ALA A 286 -15.01 4.08 -30.14
C ALA A 286 -15.27 5.46 -29.51
N VAL A 287 -16.12 5.49 -28.47
CA VAL A 287 -16.48 6.69 -27.72
C VAL A 287 -16.55 6.39 -26.24
N CYS A 288 -16.36 7.41 -25.42
CA CYS A 288 -16.49 7.28 -23.97
C CYS A 288 -17.93 6.87 -23.58
N PRO A 289 -18.12 5.76 -22.85
CA PRO A 289 -19.46 5.33 -22.46
C PRO A 289 -20.15 6.27 -21.46
N THR A 290 -19.39 7.18 -20.84
CA THR A 290 -19.92 8.14 -19.85
C THR A 290 -20.37 9.44 -20.49
N CYS A 291 -19.58 10.03 -21.41
CA CYS A 291 -19.86 11.37 -21.96
C CYS A 291 -19.95 11.43 -23.50
N GLY A 292 -19.77 10.31 -24.21
CA GLY A 292 -19.85 10.24 -25.67
C GLY A 292 -18.61 10.80 -26.41
N SER A 293 -17.60 11.32 -25.72
CA SER A 293 -16.40 11.88 -26.33
C SER A 293 -15.57 10.83 -27.06
N LYS A 294 -14.97 11.19 -28.19
CA LYS A 294 -14.00 10.35 -28.93
C LYS A 294 -12.58 10.41 -28.36
N HIS A 295 -12.31 11.31 -27.42
CA HIS A 295 -10.96 11.52 -26.86
C HIS A 295 -10.65 10.53 -25.74
N LEU A 296 -10.47 9.27 -26.11
CA LEU A 296 -10.02 8.21 -25.22
C LEU A 296 -8.50 8.07 -25.33
N THR A 297 -7.83 7.99 -24.19
CA THR A 297 -6.37 7.87 -24.14
C THR A 297 -5.93 6.72 -23.27
N ARG A 298 -4.81 6.10 -23.66
CA ARG A 298 -4.08 5.14 -22.85
C ARG A 298 -3.09 5.91 -21.99
N MET A 299 -3.24 5.90 -20.67
CA MET A 299 -2.45 6.73 -19.77
C MET A 299 -1.16 6.02 -19.33
N GLY A 300 -0.05 6.77 -19.32
CA GLY A 300 1.24 6.36 -18.74
C GLY A 300 2.41 7.21 -19.22
N TYR A 301 2.94 8.07 -18.34
CA TYR A 301 4.21 8.78 -18.58
C TYR A 301 5.34 8.10 -17.78
N GLY A 302 6.51 7.87 -18.40
CA GLY A 302 7.70 7.41 -17.71
C GLY A 302 8.36 8.53 -16.90
N THR A 303 9.02 8.18 -15.77
CA THR A 303 9.80 9.15 -14.95
C THR A 303 10.85 9.89 -15.76
N GLN A 304 11.47 9.23 -16.75
CA GLN A 304 12.47 9.82 -17.64
C GLN A 304 11.91 10.96 -18.50
N ARG A 305 10.72 10.77 -19.05
CA ARG A 305 10.07 11.83 -19.85
C ARG A 305 9.75 13.06 -19.00
N ILE A 306 9.23 12.84 -17.79
CA ILE A 306 8.93 13.94 -16.87
C ILE A 306 10.21 14.65 -16.42
N GLU A 307 11.30 13.91 -16.20
CA GLU A 307 12.61 14.48 -15.89
C GLU A 307 13.12 15.39 -17.04
N GLN A 308 12.99 14.94 -18.28
CA GLN A 308 13.38 15.72 -19.45
C GLN A 308 12.57 17.01 -19.57
N GLU A 309 11.22 16.90 -19.52
CA GLU A 309 10.34 18.07 -19.61
C GLU A 309 10.59 19.03 -18.44
N LEU A 310 10.82 18.53 -17.23
CA LEU A 310 11.16 19.33 -16.07
C LEU A 310 12.52 20.03 -16.24
N THR A 311 13.50 19.36 -16.80
CA THR A 311 14.83 19.93 -17.06
C THR A 311 14.76 21.06 -18.08
N GLU A 312 14.01 20.86 -19.16
CA GLU A 312 13.77 21.90 -20.17
C GLU A 312 13.06 23.12 -19.58
N LEU A 313 12.03 22.87 -18.78
CA LEU A 313 11.21 23.90 -18.14
C LEU A 313 11.99 24.72 -17.12
N MET A 314 12.88 24.07 -16.36
CA MET A 314 13.71 24.71 -15.35
C MET A 314 15.03 25.25 -15.93
N ASN A 315 15.24 25.16 -17.25
CA ASN A 315 16.42 25.70 -17.90
C ASN A 315 16.55 27.21 -17.65
N GLY A 316 17.74 27.66 -17.28
CA GLY A 316 18.02 29.06 -16.92
C GLY A 316 17.66 29.45 -15.47
N THR A 317 17.01 28.58 -14.69
CA THR A 317 16.73 28.84 -13.25
C THR A 317 17.86 28.40 -12.33
N GLY A 318 18.80 27.58 -12.83
CA GLY A 318 19.85 26.95 -12.01
C GLY A 318 19.38 25.82 -11.10
N ALA A 319 18.12 25.37 -11.23
CA ALA A 319 17.56 24.30 -10.39
C ALA A 319 18.24 22.96 -10.68
N ARG A 320 18.61 22.27 -9.63
CA ARG A 320 19.21 20.93 -9.66
C ARG A 320 18.12 19.90 -9.38
N ILE A 321 17.90 19.01 -10.35
CA ILE A 321 16.87 17.99 -10.29
C ILE A 321 17.52 16.65 -9.91
N LEU A 322 16.93 15.97 -8.92
CA LEU A 322 17.34 14.63 -8.49
C LEU A 322 16.20 13.65 -8.75
N ARG A 323 16.46 12.63 -9.57
CA ARG A 323 15.49 11.55 -9.83
C ARG A 323 15.73 10.36 -8.90
N MET A 324 14.66 9.87 -8.28
CA MET A 324 14.66 8.70 -7.41
C MET A 324 13.55 7.71 -7.80
N ASP A 325 13.94 6.66 -8.50
CA ASP A 325 13.07 5.56 -8.90
C ASP A 325 13.82 4.21 -8.78
N THR A 326 13.16 3.11 -9.15
CA THR A 326 13.77 1.77 -9.13
C THR A 326 15.03 1.67 -9.99
N ASP A 327 15.12 2.44 -11.07
CA ASP A 327 16.26 2.38 -11.98
C ASP A 327 17.48 3.11 -11.40
N THR A 328 17.29 4.12 -10.55
CA THR A 328 18.36 4.90 -9.91
C THR A 328 18.75 4.37 -8.53
N THR A 329 17.95 3.46 -7.94
CA THR A 329 18.11 2.97 -6.55
C THR A 329 18.32 1.46 -6.48
N HIS A 330 19.07 0.87 -7.43
CA HIS A 330 19.35 -0.58 -7.44
C HIS A 330 20.15 -1.06 -6.23
N THR A 331 20.91 -0.19 -5.57
CA THR A 331 21.65 -0.51 -4.35
C THR A 331 21.12 0.28 -3.16
N LYS A 332 21.18 -0.32 -1.97
CA LYS A 332 20.77 0.33 -0.71
C LYS A 332 21.56 1.63 -0.47
N ASP A 333 22.85 1.63 -0.77
CA ASP A 333 23.72 2.79 -0.60
C ASP A 333 23.35 3.94 -1.57
N ALA A 334 22.85 3.63 -2.77
CA ALA A 334 22.39 4.65 -3.71
C ALA A 334 21.17 5.40 -3.17
N TYR A 335 20.23 4.69 -2.55
CA TYR A 335 19.05 5.29 -1.93
C TYR A 335 19.41 6.28 -0.82
N ASP A 336 20.22 5.85 0.15
CA ASP A 336 20.64 6.70 1.28
C ASP A 336 21.48 7.89 0.82
N ARG A 337 22.34 7.71 -0.20
CA ARG A 337 23.16 8.77 -0.79
C ARG A 337 22.31 9.85 -1.47
N LEU A 338 21.32 9.46 -2.29
CA LEU A 338 20.44 10.38 -2.99
C LEU A 338 19.61 11.22 -2.02
N LEU A 339 19.04 10.58 -0.99
CA LEU A 339 18.30 11.29 0.05
C LEU A 339 19.18 12.19 0.90
N GLY A 340 20.42 11.75 1.19
CA GLY A 340 21.41 12.57 1.87
C GLY A 340 21.78 13.82 1.07
N ALA A 341 21.96 13.68 -0.25
CA ALA A 341 22.23 14.81 -1.14
C ALA A 341 21.07 15.82 -1.14
N PHE A 342 19.83 15.36 -1.21
CA PHE A 342 18.66 16.25 -1.14
C PHE A 342 18.59 16.98 0.22
N ARG A 343 18.83 16.29 1.35
CA ARG A 343 18.87 16.93 2.67
C ARG A 343 19.97 17.99 2.83
N ARG A 344 21.11 17.80 2.18
CA ARG A 344 22.21 18.78 2.21
C ARG A 344 22.05 19.91 1.21
N HIS A 345 20.85 20.04 0.61
CA HIS A 345 20.57 21.05 -0.42
C HIS A 345 21.48 20.94 -1.66
N GLU A 346 21.97 19.73 -1.99
CA GLU A 346 22.70 19.46 -3.23
C GLU A 346 21.74 19.34 -4.43
N ALA A 347 20.42 19.24 -4.18
CA ALA A 347 19.36 19.28 -5.17
C ALA A 347 18.17 20.10 -4.64
N ASP A 348 17.47 20.75 -5.56
CA ASP A 348 16.37 21.67 -5.29
C ASP A 348 15.02 21.00 -5.54
N ILE A 349 14.96 20.09 -6.51
CA ILE A 349 13.76 19.33 -6.87
C ILE A 349 14.05 17.84 -6.79
N LEU A 350 13.27 17.13 -5.98
CA LEU A 350 13.29 15.66 -5.88
C LEU A 350 12.10 15.10 -6.68
N LEU A 351 12.39 14.43 -7.79
CA LEU A 351 11.40 13.77 -8.64
C LEU A 351 11.41 12.26 -8.34
N GLY A 352 10.27 11.69 -7.97
CA GLY A 352 10.28 10.26 -7.71
C GLY A 352 8.91 9.60 -7.58
N THR A 353 8.96 8.29 -7.32
CA THR A 353 7.78 7.45 -7.09
C THR A 353 7.55 7.27 -5.58
N GLN A 354 6.83 6.25 -5.17
CA GLN A 354 6.50 6.00 -3.74
C GLN A 354 7.71 5.98 -2.78
N MET A 355 8.93 5.86 -3.30
CA MET A 355 10.15 5.89 -2.48
C MET A 355 10.38 7.25 -1.82
N VAL A 356 9.94 8.36 -2.44
CA VAL A 356 10.08 9.72 -1.89
C VAL A 356 9.03 10.06 -0.81
N THR A 357 7.97 9.25 -0.69
CA THR A 357 6.85 9.55 0.20
C THR A 357 6.99 8.97 1.60
N LYS A 358 7.93 8.05 1.82
CA LYS A 358 8.00 7.23 3.03
C LYS A 358 9.30 7.42 3.82
N GLY A 359 9.17 7.46 5.14
CA GLY A 359 10.29 7.31 6.08
C GLY A 359 11.25 8.49 6.21
N HIS A 360 11.03 9.61 5.50
CA HIS A 360 11.96 10.75 5.54
C HIS A 360 11.25 12.03 5.94
N ASP A 361 11.98 12.84 6.70
CA ASP A 361 11.61 14.19 7.06
C ASP A 361 12.47 15.18 6.29
N PHE A 362 11.83 16.06 5.54
CA PHE A 362 12.47 17.13 4.79
C PHE A 362 11.87 18.47 5.24
N PRO A 363 12.46 19.12 6.25
CA PRO A 363 11.89 20.33 6.83
C PRO A 363 11.81 21.50 5.85
N ASP A 364 12.65 21.52 4.82
CA ASP A 364 12.77 22.62 3.86
C ASP A 364 11.92 22.40 2.59
N VAL A 365 11.14 21.32 2.54
CA VAL A 365 10.19 21.08 1.45
C VAL A 365 8.94 21.94 1.66
N THR A 366 8.82 22.99 0.86
CA THR A 366 7.70 23.94 0.87
C THR A 366 6.68 23.67 -0.23
N LEU A 367 7.08 22.98 -1.32
CA LEU A 367 6.19 22.63 -2.42
C LEU A 367 6.19 21.12 -2.69
N VAL A 368 5.00 20.57 -2.78
CA VAL A 368 4.77 19.18 -3.20
C VAL A 368 3.87 19.17 -4.44
N GLY A 369 4.32 18.53 -5.50
CA GLY A 369 3.53 18.31 -6.71
C GLY A 369 3.19 16.82 -6.86
N VAL A 370 1.92 16.49 -7.01
CA VAL A 370 1.46 15.13 -7.34
C VAL A 370 1.04 15.10 -8.80
N LEU A 371 1.74 14.31 -9.59
CA LEU A 371 1.45 14.11 -11.00
C LEU A 371 0.57 12.87 -11.17
N LEU A 372 -0.49 12.97 -11.99
CA LEU A 372 -1.41 11.86 -12.27
C LEU A 372 -2.00 11.24 -10.98
N ALA A 373 -2.58 12.08 -10.12
CA ALA A 373 -3.13 11.63 -8.83
C ALA A 373 -4.20 10.54 -8.99
N ASP A 374 -4.95 10.55 -10.06
CA ASP A 374 -6.00 9.60 -10.39
C ASP A 374 -5.49 8.27 -10.99
N ALA A 375 -4.21 8.15 -11.36
CA ALA A 375 -3.70 6.95 -12.00
C ALA A 375 -3.89 5.67 -11.16
N SER A 376 -3.75 5.75 -9.84
CA SER A 376 -3.95 4.60 -8.96
C SER A 376 -5.42 4.31 -8.64
N LEU A 377 -6.35 5.25 -8.87
CA LEU A 377 -7.79 4.97 -8.75
C LEU A 377 -8.29 3.97 -9.78
N TYR A 378 -7.59 3.91 -10.92
CA TYR A 378 -7.98 3.08 -12.06
C TYR A 378 -7.22 1.75 -12.13
N LEU A 379 -6.58 1.35 -11.03
CA LEU A 379 -6.03 0.00 -10.92
C LEU A 379 -7.17 -1.02 -10.82
N ASP A 380 -6.96 -2.18 -11.44
CA ASP A 380 -7.88 -3.31 -11.37
C ASP A 380 -7.76 -4.03 -10.00
N ASP A 381 -8.04 -3.28 -8.92
CA ASP A 381 -8.01 -3.76 -7.54
C ASP A 381 -9.10 -3.03 -6.72
N TYR A 382 -9.86 -3.77 -5.92
CA TYR A 382 -10.88 -3.19 -5.04
C TYR A 382 -10.30 -2.24 -3.98
N ARG A 383 -9.00 -2.31 -3.72
CA ARG A 383 -8.26 -1.40 -2.82
C ARG A 383 -7.74 -0.15 -3.52
N ALA A 384 -8.05 0.05 -4.82
CA ALA A 384 -7.51 1.18 -5.57
C ALA A 384 -7.81 2.53 -4.91
N ALA A 385 -9.05 2.75 -4.46
CA ALA A 385 -9.47 3.95 -3.75
C ALA A 385 -8.72 4.13 -2.42
N GLU A 386 -8.65 3.06 -1.60
CA GLU A 386 -7.94 3.05 -0.31
C GLU A 386 -6.45 3.37 -0.46
N ARG A 387 -5.79 2.75 -1.45
CA ARG A 387 -4.37 3.00 -1.72
C ARG A 387 -4.12 4.41 -2.22
N THR A 388 -5.01 4.92 -3.08
CA THR A 388 -4.90 6.30 -3.59
C THR A 388 -5.07 7.30 -2.46
N PHE A 389 -6.10 7.13 -1.62
CA PHE A 389 -6.32 7.96 -0.45
C PHE A 389 -5.09 7.99 0.46
N ALA A 390 -4.60 6.81 0.87
CA ALA A 390 -3.44 6.69 1.75
C ALA A 390 -2.18 7.34 1.15
N LEU A 391 -1.96 7.13 -0.14
CA LEU A 391 -0.82 7.68 -0.85
C LEU A 391 -0.87 9.21 -0.91
N LEU A 392 -2.00 9.79 -1.32
CA LEU A 392 -2.18 11.24 -1.41
C LEU A 392 -2.02 11.89 -0.03
N THR A 393 -2.65 11.35 1.00
CA THR A 393 -2.51 11.84 2.38
C THR A 393 -1.05 11.82 2.85
N GLN A 394 -0.29 10.76 2.54
CA GLN A 394 1.12 10.67 2.89
C GLN A 394 1.97 11.70 2.15
N VAL A 395 1.73 11.90 0.85
CA VAL A 395 2.47 12.85 0.01
C VAL A 395 2.17 14.29 0.41
N ILE A 396 0.90 14.64 0.55
CA ILE A 396 0.46 15.96 1.01
C ILE A 396 1.09 16.29 2.38
N GLY A 397 1.12 15.33 3.28
CA GLY A 397 1.73 15.49 4.60
C GLY A 397 3.23 15.75 4.61
N ARG A 398 3.91 15.75 3.44
CA ARG A 398 5.34 16.11 3.32
C ARG A 398 5.57 17.60 3.15
N ALA A 399 4.60 18.36 2.63
CA ALA A 399 4.72 19.80 2.53
C ALA A 399 4.49 20.48 3.89
N GLY A 400 5.26 21.55 4.16
CA GLY A 400 5.03 22.42 5.32
C GLY A 400 5.28 21.71 6.65
N ARG A 401 6.52 21.35 6.89
CA ARG A 401 6.99 20.92 8.20
C ARG A 401 7.85 22.03 8.82
N ALA A 402 7.82 22.17 10.11
CA ALA A 402 8.36 23.31 10.84
C ALA A 402 7.52 24.60 10.69
N ASP A 403 8.14 25.77 10.76
CA ASP A 403 7.45 27.07 10.81
C ASP A 403 7.12 27.66 9.42
N ARG A 404 7.33 26.90 8.34
CA ARG A 404 7.04 27.35 6.97
C ARG A 404 5.76 26.73 6.45
N PRO A 405 4.79 27.55 5.95
CA PRO A 405 3.59 27.02 5.31
C PRO A 405 4.00 26.23 4.05
N GLY A 406 3.39 25.08 3.85
CA GLY A 406 3.60 24.25 2.69
C GLY A 406 2.46 24.35 1.69
N LEU A 407 2.76 24.11 0.42
CA LEU A 407 1.78 24.03 -0.66
C LEU A 407 1.85 22.65 -1.31
N ALA A 408 0.70 22.00 -1.48
CA ALA A 408 0.55 20.79 -2.27
C ALA A 408 -0.32 21.05 -3.51
N ILE A 409 0.18 20.68 -4.70
CA ILE A 409 -0.57 20.77 -5.95
C ILE A 409 -0.84 19.38 -6.46
N ILE A 410 -2.13 19.03 -6.57
CA ILE A 410 -2.60 17.72 -6.97
C ILE A 410 -3.13 17.79 -8.41
N GLN A 411 -2.35 17.35 -9.38
CA GLN A 411 -2.75 17.30 -10.77
C GLN A 411 -3.57 16.03 -11.05
N THR A 412 -4.77 16.22 -11.58
CA THR A 412 -5.70 15.12 -11.87
C THR A 412 -6.59 15.44 -13.08
N ASN A 413 -7.01 14.38 -13.79
CA ASN A 413 -8.06 14.46 -14.80
C ASN A 413 -9.47 14.24 -14.19
N ASN A 414 -9.56 13.96 -12.88
CA ASN A 414 -10.81 13.75 -12.19
C ASN A 414 -10.88 14.58 -10.88
N PRO A 415 -10.95 15.92 -10.98
CA PRO A 415 -10.96 16.82 -9.82
C PRO A 415 -12.23 16.66 -8.95
N ASP A 416 -13.27 16.04 -9.51
CA ASP A 416 -14.54 15.79 -8.83
C ASP A 416 -14.55 14.47 -8.04
N SER A 417 -13.44 13.72 -8.06
CA SER A 417 -13.29 12.49 -7.29
C SER A 417 -13.33 12.76 -5.79
N ASP A 418 -14.33 12.17 -5.11
CA ASP A 418 -14.43 12.28 -3.64
C ASP A 418 -13.20 11.70 -2.93
N VAL A 419 -12.57 10.67 -3.50
CA VAL A 419 -11.34 10.07 -2.93
C VAL A 419 -10.21 11.09 -2.92
N ILE A 420 -10.05 11.86 -4.00
CA ILE A 420 -9.02 12.90 -4.10
C ILE A 420 -9.35 14.06 -3.16
N ARG A 421 -10.60 14.55 -3.16
CA ARG A 421 -11.04 15.63 -2.28
C ARG A 421 -10.83 15.30 -0.81
N LEU A 422 -11.36 14.16 -0.37
CA LEU A 422 -11.21 13.71 1.02
C LEU A 422 -9.75 13.49 1.42
N ALA A 423 -8.89 13.04 0.48
CA ALA A 423 -7.45 12.93 0.74
C ALA A 423 -6.77 14.30 0.87
N CYS A 424 -7.20 15.30 0.10
CA CYS A 424 -6.74 16.69 0.23
C CYS A 424 -7.13 17.29 1.59
N ASP A 425 -8.34 17.00 2.06
CA ASP A 425 -8.85 17.42 3.37
C ASP A 425 -8.29 16.55 4.52
N GLN A 426 -7.56 15.47 4.21
CA GLN A 426 -7.09 14.44 5.15
C GLN A 426 -8.22 13.83 6.01
N ASP A 427 -9.44 13.81 5.48
CA ASP A 427 -10.63 13.26 6.15
C ASP A 427 -10.74 11.75 5.90
N TYR A 428 -9.98 11.00 6.71
CA TYR A 428 -9.97 9.54 6.63
C TYR A 428 -11.33 8.94 7.04
N GLU A 429 -12.00 9.49 8.04
CA GLU A 429 -13.22 8.88 8.58
C GLU A 429 -14.37 8.95 7.56
N SER A 430 -14.55 10.08 6.89
CA SER A 430 -15.54 10.22 5.82
C SER A 430 -15.22 9.30 4.63
N PHE A 431 -13.94 9.22 4.23
CA PHE A 431 -13.49 8.29 3.21
C PHE A 431 -13.80 6.83 3.59
N ALA A 432 -13.39 6.40 4.79
CA ALA A 432 -13.57 5.04 5.26
C ALA A 432 -15.05 4.64 5.36
N ASN A 433 -15.91 5.52 5.87
CA ASN A 433 -17.35 5.28 5.98
C ASN A 433 -18.00 5.09 4.60
N ARG A 434 -17.61 5.89 3.63
CA ARG A 434 -18.10 5.78 2.24
C ARG A 434 -17.63 4.49 1.57
N GLU A 435 -16.34 4.22 1.66
CA GLU A 435 -15.73 3.05 1.03
C GLU A 435 -16.24 1.74 1.67
N LEU A 436 -16.44 1.71 2.98
CA LEU A 436 -17.04 0.56 3.67
C LEU A 436 -18.47 0.27 3.17
N LYS A 437 -19.30 1.30 2.96
CA LYS A 437 -20.65 1.11 2.38
C LYS A 437 -20.58 0.49 0.99
N LEU A 438 -19.68 0.99 0.13
CA LEU A 438 -19.47 0.45 -1.22
C LEU A 438 -19.01 -1.01 -1.18
N ARG A 439 -18.03 -1.33 -0.34
CA ARG A 439 -17.51 -2.70 -0.19
C ARG A 439 -18.56 -3.65 0.40
N GLN A 440 -19.43 -3.17 1.26
CA GLN A 440 -20.56 -3.96 1.76
C GLN A 440 -21.53 -4.31 0.64
N LEU A 441 -21.89 -3.35 -0.17
CA LEU A 441 -22.80 -3.55 -1.32
C LEU A 441 -22.23 -4.54 -2.34
N LEU A 442 -20.92 -4.41 -2.65
CA LEU A 442 -20.24 -5.22 -3.65
C LEU A 442 -19.65 -6.52 -3.09
N VAL A 443 -19.84 -6.79 -1.81
CA VAL A 443 -19.30 -7.96 -1.09
C VAL A 443 -17.78 -8.07 -1.30
N PHE A 444 -17.04 -7.03 -0.89
CA PHE A 444 -15.58 -7.01 -0.83
C PHE A 444 -15.07 -7.04 0.62
N PRO A 445 -13.80 -7.39 0.86
CA PRO A 445 -13.21 -7.25 2.19
C PRO A 445 -13.37 -5.81 2.73
N PRO A 446 -13.74 -5.66 3.99
CA PRO A 446 -13.78 -6.64 5.09
C PRO A 446 -15.10 -7.43 5.23
N PHE A 447 -16.02 -7.36 4.27
CA PHE A 447 -17.32 -8.06 4.35
C PHE A 447 -17.29 -9.50 3.87
N CYS A 448 -16.26 -9.88 3.13
CA CYS A 448 -15.91 -11.26 2.81
C CYS A 448 -14.38 -11.43 2.93
N ASP A 449 -13.90 -12.64 2.70
CA ASP A 449 -12.50 -12.93 2.42
C ASP A 449 -12.34 -13.29 0.94
N ILE A 450 -11.16 -13.07 0.41
CA ILE A 450 -10.81 -13.42 -0.97
C ILE A 450 -9.75 -14.50 -0.96
N VAL A 451 -9.98 -15.53 -1.75
CA VAL A 451 -9.00 -16.59 -1.98
C VAL A 451 -8.61 -16.57 -3.46
N LEU A 452 -7.33 -16.39 -3.72
CA LEU A 452 -6.76 -16.46 -5.06
C LEU A 452 -6.11 -17.82 -5.25
N ILE A 453 -6.61 -18.60 -6.20
CA ILE A 453 -5.96 -19.83 -6.64
C ILE A 453 -5.25 -19.53 -7.96
N THR A 454 -3.95 -19.83 -8.02
CA THR A 454 -3.14 -19.67 -9.23
C THR A 454 -2.60 -21.01 -9.66
N LEU A 455 -2.81 -21.36 -10.92
CA LEU A 455 -2.18 -22.48 -11.60
C LEU A 455 -1.07 -21.95 -12.52
N ALA A 456 0.06 -22.64 -12.56
CA ALA A 456 1.16 -22.30 -13.46
C ALA A 456 1.79 -23.56 -14.05
N SER A 457 2.03 -23.57 -15.38
CA SER A 457 2.63 -24.68 -16.11
C SER A 457 3.50 -24.15 -17.25
N PRO A 458 4.62 -24.81 -17.59
CA PRO A 458 5.34 -24.54 -18.83
C PRO A 458 4.57 -25.02 -20.08
N ASP A 459 3.60 -25.92 -19.92
CA ASP A 459 2.74 -26.45 -20.98
C ASP A 459 1.35 -25.82 -20.90
N GLU A 460 0.97 -25.08 -21.95
CA GLU A 460 -0.30 -24.36 -22.02
C GLU A 460 -1.50 -25.31 -22.08
N LYS A 461 -1.39 -26.44 -22.81
CA LYS A 461 -2.48 -27.42 -22.93
C LYS A 461 -2.74 -28.11 -21.60
N GLU A 462 -1.68 -28.52 -20.90
CA GLU A 462 -1.77 -29.10 -19.56
C GLU A 462 -2.40 -28.11 -18.58
N LEU A 463 -1.99 -26.83 -18.63
CA LEU A 463 -2.56 -25.78 -17.78
C LEU A 463 -4.06 -25.61 -18.00
N MET A 464 -4.51 -25.58 -19.26
CA MET A 464 -5.92 -25.43 -19.61
C MET A 464 -6.74 -26.62 -19.12
N LEU A 465 -6.23 -27.85 -19.24
CA LEU A 465 -6.88 -29.04 -18.73
C LEU A 465 -6.98 -29.00 -17.19
N ALA A 466 -5.86 -28.73 -16.52
CA ALA A 466 -5.81 -28.65 -15.06
C ALA A 466 -6.76 -27.55 -14.52
N SER A 467 -6.88 -26.41 -15.20
CA SER A 467 -7.76 -25.33 -14.78
C SER A 467 -9.25 -25.70 -14.89
N ARG A 468 -9.63 -26.46 -15.92
CA ARG A 468 -11.01 -26.99 -16.05
C ARG A 468 -11.31 -28.03 -14.97
N GLN A 469 -10.41 -28.98 -14.76
CA GLN A 469 -10.56 -29.99 -13.72
C GLN A 469 -10.66 -29.38 -12.33
N LEU A 470 -9.83 -28.37 -12.02
CA LEU A 470 -9.94 -27.63 -10.76
C LEU A 470 -11.28 -26.93 -10.61
N SER A 471 -11.81 -26.32 -11.68
CA SER A 471 -13.12 -25.68 -11.65
C SER A 471 -14.25 -26.68 -11.37
N GLU A 472 -14.19 -27.87 -11.98
CA GLU A 472 -15.16 -28.96 -11.76
C GLU A 472 -15.06 -29.48 -10.32
N MET A 473 -13.83 -29.68 -9.81
CA MET A 473 -13.58 -30.10 -8.42
C MET A 473 -14.18 -29.11 -7.41
N LEU A 474 -13.92 -27.82 -7.61
CA LEU A 474 -14.46 -26.75 -6.75
C LEU A 474 -15.99 -26.74 -6.75
N ARG A 475 -16.61 -26.94 -7.90
CA ARG A 475 -18.08 -27.03 -8.02
C ARG A 475 -18.59 -28.27 -7.30
N ARG A 476 -17.96 -29.43 -7.49
CA ARG A 476 -18.32 -30.69 -6.83
C ARG A 476 -18.23 -30.57 -5.30
N PHE A 477 -17.13 -30.06 -4.78
CA PHE A 477 -16.97 -29.86 -3.34
C PHE A 477 -18.03 -28.92 -2.76
N ARG A 478 -18.30 -27.82 -3.45
CA ARG A 478 -19.34 -26.85 -3.04
C ARG A 478 -20.75 -27.46 -3.08
N SER A 479 -21.06 -28.33 -4.04
CA SER A 479 -22.39 -28.94 -4.16
C SER A 479 -22.62 -30.14 -3.24
N ASN A 480 -21.55 -30.76 -2.74
CA ASN A 480 -21.62 -31.97 -1.93
C ASN A 480 -21.06 -31.75 -0.52
N GLU A 481 -19.80 -32.11 -0.30
CA GLU A 481 -19.17 -32.19 1.02
C GLU A 481 -19.08 -30.82 1.75
N PHE A 482 -18.96 -29.72 1.02
CA PHE A 482 -18.84 -28.36 1.56
C PHE A 482 -19.98 -27.44 1.12
N SER A 483 -21.20 -27.97 1.03
CA SER A 483 -22.40 -27.22 0.63
C SER A 483 -22.77 -26.11 1.63
N ASP A 484 -22.31 -26.23 2.87
CA ASP A 484 -22.41 -25.24 3.94
C ASP A 484 -21.44 -24.04 3.78
N VAL A 485 -20.44 -24.16 2.89
CA VAL A 485 -19.49 -23.06 2.63
C VAL A 485 -20.07 -22.12 1.57
N ALA A 486 -20.58 -20.97 2.03
CA ALA A 486 -21.01 -19.92 1.12
C ALA A 486 -19.80 -19.32 0.37
N ALA A 487 -19.70 -19.63 -0.92
CA ALA A 487 -18.61 -19.16 -1.78
C ALA A 487 -19.11 -18.78 -3.18
N VAL A 488 -18.57 -17.69 -3.71
CA VAL A 488 -18.74 -17.27 -5.11
C VAL A 488 -17.42 -17.47 -5.84
N ILE A 489 -17.43 -18.26 -6.90
CA ILE A 489 -16.24 -18.67 -7.65
C ILE A 489 -16.23 -17.94 -8.98
N PHE A 490 -15.13 -17.26 -9.30
CA PHE A 490 -14.87 -16.59 -10.57
C PHE A 490 -13.70 -17.26 -11.28
N GLY A 491 -13.83 -17.46 -12.58
CA GLY A 491 -12.81 -18.12 -13.40
C GLY A 491 -13.14 -19.59 -13.71
N PRO A 492 -12.19 -20.36 -14.28
CA PRO A 492 -10.79 -19.97 -14.53
C PRO A 492 -10.64 -18.91 -15.63
N PHE A 493 -9.67 -18.03 -15.48
CA PHE A 493 -9.27 -17.05 -16.49
C PHE A 493 -7.76 -16.77 -16.43
N GLU A 494 -7.22 -16.21 -17.51
CA GLU A 494 -5.80 -15.86 -17.61
C GLU A 494 -5.39 -14.89 -16.49
N ALA A 495 -4.18 -15.08 -15.95
CA ALA A 495 -3.61 -14.11 -15.03
C ALA A 495 -3.29 -12.79 -15.76
N PRO A 496 -3.22 -11.62 -15.08
CA PRO A 496 -2.90 -10.32 -15.70
C PRO A 496 -1.62 -10.35 -16.54
N VAL A 497 -0.62 -11.08 -16.08
CA VAL A 497 0.55 -11.43 -16.86
C VAL A 497 0.48 -12.92 -17.13
N TYR A 498 0.02 -13.29 -18.33
CA TYR A 498 -0.30 -14.68 -18.66
C TYR A 498 0.93 -15.60 -18.67
N ARG A 499 2.12 -15.08 -19.03
CA ARG A 499 3.36 -15.87 -19.09
C ARG A 499 4.49 -15.17 -18.33
N VAL A 500 5.09 -15.88 -17.35
CA VAL A 500 6.23 -15.40 -16.55
C VAL A 500 7.24 -16.56 -16.42
N ASP A 501 8.51 -16.28 -16.63
CA ASP A 501 9.61 -17.26 -16.54
C ASP A 501 9.32 -18.56 -17.32
N GLY A 502 8.79 -18.42 -18.53
CA GLY A 502 8.45 -19.55 -19.39
C GLY A 502 7.18 -20.31 -18.99
N LYS A 503 6.50 -19.95 -17.90
CA LYS A 503 5.28 -20.62 -17.42
C LYS A 503 4.04 -19.78 -17.73
N TYR A 504 3.03 -20.43 -18.29
CA TYR A 504 1.68 -19.90 -18.46
C TYR A 504 0.94 -19.92 -17.13
N ARG A 505 0.02 -18.97 -16.90
CA ARG A 505 -0.67 -18.84 -15.62
C ARG A 505 -2.17 -18.62 -15.79
N MET A 506 -2.96 -19.45 -15.08
CA MET A 506 -4.40 -19.29 -14.93
C MET A 506 -4.74 -19.00 -13.48
N ARG A 507 -5.84 -18.32 -13.23
CA ARG A 507 -6.29 -17.99 -11.89
C ARG A 507 -7.78 -18.17 -11.69
N MET A 508 -8.17 -18.37 -10.44
CA MET A 508 -9.53 -18.34 -9.96
C MET A 508 -9.60 -17.45 -8.73
N VAL A 509 -10.64 -16.64 -8.64
CA VAL A 509 -10.91 -15.78 -7.48
C VAL A 509 -12.15 -16.30 -6.78
N ILE A 510 -12.06 -16.50 -5.47
CA ILE A 510 -13.16 -17.03 -4.66
C ILE A 510 -13.45 -16.03 -3.56
N LYS A 511 -14.71 -15.54 -3.50
CA LYS A 511 -15.22 -14.77 -2.37
C LYS A 511 -15.90 -15.71 -1.40
N CYS A 512 -15.46 -15.75 -0.13
CA CYS A 512 -16.05 -16.59 0.90
C CYS A 512 -15.80 -15.99 2.29
N ARG A 513 -16.22 -16.67 3.36
CA ARG A 513 -15.75 -16.42 4.74
C ARG A 513 -14.73 -17.46 5.11
N LEU A 514 -13.53 -17.02 5.55
CA LEU A 514 -12.48 -17.90 6.03
C LEU A 514 -12.77 -18.33 7.47
N ASN A 515 -13.12 -19.61 7.63
CA ASN A 515 -13.33 -20.30 8.88
C ASN A 515 -12.67 -21.70 8.83
N LYS A 516 -12.84 -22.51 9.87
CA LYS A 516 -12.29 -23.89 9.90
C LYS A 516 -12.81 -24.71 8.72
N ARG A 517 -14.09 -24.59 8.38
CA ARG A 517 -14.76 -25.39 7.34
C ARG A 517 -14.25 -25.02 5.94
N SER A 518 -14.21 -23.73 5.61
CA SER A 518 -13.67 -23.28 4.32
C SER A 518 -12.18 -23.59 4.17
N ARG A 519 -11.38 -23.48 5.23
CA ARG A 519 -9.95 -23.88 5.20
C ARG A 519 -9.79 -25.39 4.96
N LEU A 520 -10.65 -26.21 5.54
CA LEU A 520 -10.66 -27.66 5.29
C LEU A 520 -10.98 -27.94 3.82
N MET A 521 -11.97 -27.25 3.24
CA MET A 521 -12.29 -27.34 1.81
C MET A 521 -11.05 -27.06 0.93
N PHE A 522 -10.32 -25.96 1.18
CA PHE A 522 -9.12 -25.66 0.43
C PHE A 522 -7.99 -26.65 0.65
N ALA A 523 -7.86 -27.20 1.85
CA ALA A 523 -6.89 -28.27 2.14
C ALA A 523 -7.25 -29.55 1.37
N SER A 524 -8.53 -29.93 1.31
CA SER A 524 -9.01 -31.08 0.53
C SER A 524 -8.76 -30.89 -0.98
N ILE A 525 -8.96 -29.66 -1.49
CA ILE A 525 -8.64 -29.32 -2.89
C ILE A 525 -7.15 -29.53 -3.18
N LEU A 526 -6.25 -29.04 -2.30
CA LEU A 526 -4.81 -29.25 -2.44
C LEU A 526 -4.44 -30.73 -2.43
N ALA A 527 -5.01 -31.48 -1.48
CA ALA A 527 -4.75 -32.91 -1.33
C ALA A 527 -5.23 -33.72 -2.54
N GLU A 528 -6.39 -33.39 -3.10
CA GLU A 528 -6.90 -34.05 -4.29
C GLU A 528 -6.10 -33.66 -5.54
N PHE A 529 -5.79 -32.37 -5.70
CA PHE A 529 -4.98 -31.88 -6.81
C PHE A 529 -3.58 -32.54 -6.83
N SER A 530 -2.98 -32.77 -5.65
CA SER A 530 -1.66 -33.40 -5.55
C SER A 530 -1.63 -34.85 -6.06
N LYS A 531 -2.79 -35.52 -6.15
CA LYS A 531 -2.93 -36.88 -6.67
C LYS A 531 -3.00 -36.91 -8.21
N TRP A 532 -3.20 -35.76 -8.85
CA TRP A 532 -3.30 -35.73 -10.31
C TRP A 532 -1.95 -35.94 -10.98
N SER A 533 -1.98 -36.54 -12.16
CA SER A 533 -0.76 -36.79 -12.96
C SER A 533 -0.18 -35.58 -13.66
N ALA A 534 -0.75 -34.40 -13.47
CA ALA A 534 -0.28 -33.13 -14.02
C ALA A 534 1.07 -32.72 -13.38
N ARG A 535 2.15 -33.37 -13.82
CA ARG A 535 3.49 -33.29 -13.22
C ARG A 535 4.18 -31.95 -13.34
N ARG A 536 3.74 -31.07 -14.25
CA ARG A 536 4.36 -29.78 -14.54
C ARG A 536 3.55 -28.59 -14.08
N THR A 537 2.29 -28.81 -13.72
CA THR A 537 1.38 -27.75 -13.27
C THR A 537 1.45 -27.60 -11.74
N THR A 538 1.76 -26.42 -11.29
CA THR A 538 1.77 -26.07 -9.86
C THR A 538 0.49 -25.34 -9.50
N LEU A 539 -0.02 -25.60 -8.29
CA LEU A 539 -1.17 -24.92 -7.69
C LEU A 539 -0.74 -24.14 -6.46
N SER A 540 -1.14 -22.89 -6.37
CA SER A 540 -0.90 -22.02 -5.22
C SER A 540 -2.22 -21.39 -4.76
N ILE A 541 -2.48 -21.45 -3.44
CA ILE A 541 -3.63 -20.80 -2.82
C ILE A 541 -3.14 -19.64 -1.96
N ASP A 542 -3.70 -18.46 -2.15
CA ASP A 542 -3.42 -17.27 -1.37
C ASP A 542 -4.69 -16.73 -0.73
N PHE A 543 -4.68 -16.64 0.60
CA PHE A 543 -5.79 -16.09 1.38
C PHE A 543 -5.57 -14.59 1.59
N ASN A 544 -6.55 -13.79 1.21
CA ASN A 544 -6.52 -12.33 1.26
C ASN A 544 -5.22 -11.77 0.64
N PRO A 545 -5.02 -11.99 -0.69
CA PRO A 545 -3.80 -11.58 -1.39
C PRO A 545 -3.62 -10.06 -1.35
N SER A 546 -2.38 -9.61 -1.45
CA SER A 546 -2.03 -8.17 -1.51
C SER A 546 -2.48 -7.51 -2.81
N SER A 547 -2.56 -8.29 -3.90
CA SER A 547 -3.03 -7.85 -5.23
C SER A 547 -3.75 -9.00 -5.93
N LEU A 548 -4.57 -8.68 -6.89
CA LEU A 548 -5.36 -9.64 -7.68
C LEU A 548 -4.88 -9.70 -9.12
#